data_1a2b70b77def41aa8f33ef75fc5bbe1f
#
_entry.id   1a2b70b77def41aa8f33ef75fc5bbe1f
#
_cell.length_a   1.000
_cell.length_b   1.000
_cell.length_c   1.000
_cell.angle_alpha   90.00
_cell.angle_beta   90.00
_cell.angle_gamma   90.00
#
_symmetry.space_group_name_H-M   'P 1'
#
loop_
_entity.id
_entity.type
_entity.pdbx_description
1 polymer ?
#
loop_
_entity_poly.entity_id
_entity_poly.type
_entity_poly.pdbx_seq_one_letter_code
_entity_poly.pdbx_strand_id
1 'polypeptide(L)'
;MKDVLRPILELTVVFPGLLLAYFPVRSYLKQSSAKLAVWEVPLLFGLCLGGGLFCYHFGLSTAFPLLLITIVTIFLYLKTLRLSLWKSGTIALAVCAVFACLNSLSRAVGTAITIRLQLPPDKPWFCFSACIFYNVICWLTAAAAYYPATHAVRAMVEDDNFAQTWYVFWVLPMVFILLNLFITPRYQITLRIGRVLQVYIVMSIALLFLLFLFNTIFLLMANSLNKNARLQQENQFLSMQQQRYESLKAAIEEARQARHDMRHQLNQISALAEAGDLDNLKAYLAKTVSRIPDLDMNFCENRAADSVVGYYCALAKREGIPFCARLDLPQVLPVDEIDLCLVLSNLLENAFEASLRTAPARRKIEIAAYVHAERLLLVEVENAFDGAVHEKSGVFRSSKRRENGIGIQSVRHIAEKTGGASTFTYQNGIFSAKVMLCG
;
A
#
# COMPACT_ATOMS: atom_id res chain seq x y z
N MET A 1 -3.45 6.07 -57.87
CA MET A 1 -4.18 6.40 -56.61
C MET A 1 -4.03 5.33 -55.53
N LYS A 2 -4.27 4.01 -55.83
CA LYS A 2 -4.11 2.92 -54.83
C LYS A 2 -2.70 2.82 -54.24
N ASP A 3 -1.66 3.04 -55.05
CA ASP A 3 -0.26 2.92 -54.62
C ASP A 3 0.18 4.07 -53.67
N VAL A 4 -0.40 5.25 -53.84
CA VAL A 4 -0.18 6.41 -52.89
C VAL A 4 -0.94 6.19 -51.58
N LEU A 5 -2.17 5.70 -51.64
CA LEU A 5 -3.03 5.53 -50.47
C LEU A 5 -2.57 4.38 -49.59
N ARG A 6 -1.92 3.35 -50.13
CA ARG A 6 -1.46 2.16 -49.40
C ARG A 6 -0.56 2.48 -48.20
N PRO A 7 0.61 3.16 -48.38
CA PRO A 7 1.51 3.43 -47.24
C PRO A 7 0.86 4.35 -46.22
N ILE A 8 -0.03 5.27 -46.61
CA ILE A 8 -0.77 6.12 -45.67
C ILE A 8 -1.70 5.27 -44.84
N LEU A 9 -2.51 4.38 -45.44
CA LEU A 9 -3.40 3.47 -44.71
C LEU A 9 -2.64 2.55 -43.74
N GLU A 10 -1.45 2.09 -44.11
CA GLU A 10 -0.63 1.26 -43.22
C GLU A 10 -0.22 2.01 -41.96
N LEU A 11 0.10 3.31 -42.07
CA LEU A 11 0.49 4.15 -40.93
C LEU A 11 -0.69 4.57 -40.05
N THR A 12 -1.92 4.67 -40.60
CA THR A 12 -3.12 5.08 -39.81
C THR A 12 -3.54 4.10 -38.73
N VAL A 13 -2.98 2.89 -38.72
CA VAL A 13 -3.20 1.89 -37.63
C VAL A 13 -2.80 2.40 -36.25
N VAL A 14 -1.99 3.45 -36.14
CA VAL A 14 -1.66 4.11 -34.90
C VAL A 14 -2.90 4.66 -34.17
N PHE A 15 -3.95 5.09 -34.92
CA PHE A 15 -5.16 5.66 -34.30
C PHE A 15 -5.96 4.67 -33.44
N PRO A 16 -6.35 3.47 -33.95
CA PRO A 16 -7.03 2.49 -33.10
C PRO A 16 -6.15 2.02 -31.93
N GLY A 17 -4.81 1.98 -32.10
CA GLY A 17 -3.87 1.67 -31.02
C GLY A 17 -3.87 2.73 -29.94
N LEU A 18 -3.79 4.00 -30.31
CA LEU A 18 -3.84 5.13 -29.38
C LEU A 18 -5.18 5.18 -28.63
N LEU A 19 -6.29 4.99 -29.35
CA LEU A 19 -7.63 4.97 -28.76
C LEU A 19 -7.74 3.85 -27.72
N LEU A 20 -7.25 2.64 -28.03
CA LEU A 20 -7.24 1.51 -27.12
C LEU A 20 -6.40 1.79 -25.88
N ALA A 21 -5.25 2.47 -26.02
CA ALA A 21 -4.40 2.85 -24.89
C ALA A 21 -5.07 3.88 -23.96
N TYR A 22 -5.86 4.81 -24.50
CA TYR A 22 -6.56 5.83 -23.69
C TYR A 22 -7.81 5.31 -22.96
N PHE A 23 -8.45 4.23 -23.41
CA PHE A 23 -9.68 3.72 -22.79
C PHE A 23 -9.56 3.51 -21.27
N PRO A 24 -8.55 2.78 -20.74
CA PRO A 24 -8.47 2.50 -19.32
C PRO A 24 -8.03 3.69 -18.46
N VAL A 25 -7.40 4.70 -19.09
CA VAL A 25 -6.74 5.82 -18.38
C VAL A 25 -7.43 7.17 -18.57
N ARG A 26 -8.64 7.17 -19.12
CA ARG A 26 -9.37 8.39 -19.48
C ARG A 26 -9.56 9.35 -18.30
N SER A 27 -9.73 8.85 -17.09
CA SER A 27 -9.87 9.65 -15.85
C SER A 27 -8.57 10.36 -15.45
N TYR A 28 -7.42 9.94 -15.95
CA TYR A 28 -6.10 10.47 -15.61
C TYR A 28 -5.52 11.43 -16.66
N LEU A 29 -6.32 11.86 -17.62
CA LEU A 29 -5.91 12.84 -18.62
C LEU A 29 -5.63 14.21 -17.98
N LYS A 30 -4.55 14.87 -18.39
CA LYS A 30 -4.23 16.26 -17.97
C LYS A 30 -5.19 17.27 -18.57
N GLN A 31 -5.78 16.97 -19.72
CA GLN A 31 -6.71 17.81 -20.47
C GLN A 31 -7.98 17.03 -20.80
N SER A 32 -9.06 17.71 -21.13
CA SER A 32 -10.26 17.04 -21.60
C SER A 32 -9.99 16.26 -22.89
N SER A 33 -10.64 15.09 -23.04
CA SER A 33 -10.46 14.23 -24.24
C SER A 33 -10.74 14.97 -25.55
N ALA A 34 -11.68 15.92 -25.54
CA ALA A 34 -11.99 16.75 -26.71
C ALA A 34 -10.82 17.69 -27.07
N LYS A 35 -10.23 18.39 -26.09
CA LYS A 35 -9.08 19.28 -26.32
C LYS A 35 -7.86 18.48 -26.80
N LEU A 36 -7.66 17.29 -26.23
CA LEU A 36 -6.58 16.40 -26.65
C LEU A 36 -6.73 15.98 -28.10
N ALA A 37 -7.92 15.52 -28.49
CA ALA A 37 -8.22 15.08 -29.87
C ALA A 37 -8.02 16.20 -30.90
N VAL A 38 -8.33 17.45 -30.57
CA VAL A 38 -8.23 18.61 -31.48
C VAL A 38 -6.80 18.85 -31.97
N TRP A 39 -5.78 18.60 -31.18
CA TRP A 39 -4.40 18.82 -31.60
C TRP A 39 -3.66 17.51 -31.92
N GLU A 40 -3.92 16.43 -31.19
CA GLU A 40 -3.20 15.16 -31.32
C GLU A 40 -3.58 14.41 -32.63
N VAL A 41 -4.88 14.37 -32.94
CA VAL A 41 -5.35 13.70 -34.17
C VAL A 41 -4.81 14.37 -35.44
N PRO A 42 -4.88 15.70 -35.64
CA PRO A 42 -4.30 16.33 -36.81
C PRO A 42 -2.78 16.18 -36.90
N LEU A 43 -2.08 16.23 -35.75
CA LEU A 43 -0.63 16.04 -35.71
C LEU A 43 -0.25 14.63 -36.21
N LEU A 44 -0.86 13.59 -35.64
CA LEU A 44 -0.60 12.21 -36.05
C LEU A 44 -1.05 11.94 -37.47
N PHE A 45 -2.18 12.51 -37.91
CA PHE A 45 -2.63 12.40 -39.30
C PHE A 45 -1.61 13.04 -40.26
N GLY A 46 -1.09 14.21 -39.93
CA GLY A 46 -0.03 14.87 -40.71
C GLY A 46 1.24 14.02 -40.80
N LEU A 47 1.64 13.37 -39.68
CA LEU A 47 2.79 12.47 -39.66
C LEU A 47 2.54 11.20 -40.51
N CYS A 48 1.33 10.61 -40.45
CA CYS A 48 0.96 9.46 -41.29
C CYS A 48 0.91 9.82 -42.77
N LEU A 49 0.37 10.99 -43.09
CA LEU A 49 0.31 11.48 -44.48
C LEU A 49 1.73 11.76 -45.02
N GLY A 50 2.54 12.54 -44.29
CA GLY A 50 3.90 12.86 -44.66
C GLY A 50 4.80 11.64 -44.77
N GLY A 51 4.77 10.74 -43.78
CA GLY A 51 5.50 9.47 -43.81
C GLY A 51 5.05 8.54 -44.94
N GLY A 52 3.75 8.48 -45.21
CA GLY A 52 3.20 7.67 -46.31
C GLY A 52 3.61 8.20 -47.68
N LEU A 53 3.55 9.52 -47.92
CA LEU A 53 3.99 10.17 -49.12
C LEU A 53 5.50 10.02 -49.32
N PHE A 54 6.29 10.15 -48.25
CA PHE A 54 7.73 9.92 -48.28
C PHE A 54 8.06 8.48 -48.70
N CYS A 55 7.41 7.48 -48.11
CA CYS A 55 7.59 6.08 -48.53
C CYS A 55 7.21 5.84 -49.98
N TYR A 56 6.13 6.44 -50.45
CA TYR A 56 5.69 6.32 -51.83
C TYR A 56 6.72 6.93 -52.82
N HIS A 57 7.21 8.14 -52.53
CA HIS A 57 8.14 8.88 -53.42
C HIS A 57 9.51 8.19 -53.50
N PHE A 58 10.03 7.69 -52.38
CA PHE A 58 11.34 7.04 -52.35
C PHE A 58 11.31 5.51 -52.51
N GLY A 59 10.14 4.91 -52.66
CA GLY A 59 9.99 3.45 -52.75
C GLY A 59 10.40 2.67 -51.50
N LEU A 60 10.41 3.33 -50.34
CA LEU A 60 10.87 2.75 -49.07
C LEU A 60 9.79 1.94 -48.36
N SER A 61 10.23 1.03 -47.50
CA SER A 61 9.34 0.30 -46.59
C SER A 61 8.70 1.21 -45.56
N THR A 62 7.41 1.02 -45.25
CA THR A 62 6.67 1.70 -44.21
C THR A 62 7.09 1.33 -42.78
N ALA A 63 7.92 0.29 -42.62
CA ALA A 63 8.33 -0.21 -41.32
C ALA A 63 9.06 0.86 -40.45
N PHE A 64 9.96 1.63 -41.08
CA PHE A 64 10.71 2.67 -40.36
C PHE A 64 9.83 3.86 -39.95
N PRO A 65 9.03 4.48 -40.85
CA PRO A 65 8.09 5.53 -40.44
C PRO A 65 7.05 5.06 -39.42
N LEU A 66 6.55 3.83 -39.53
CA LEU A 66 5.61 3.26 -38.57
C LEU A 66 6.23 3.19 -37.18
N LEU A 67 7.47 2.72 -37.08
CA LEU A 67 8.21 2.67 -35.82
C LEU A 67 8.38 4.08 -35.22
N LEU A 68 8.80 5.04 -36.02
CA LEU A 68 9.00 6.42 -35.59
C LEU A 68 7.70 7.08 -35.09
N ILE A 69 6.60 6.92 -35.87
CA ILE A 69 5.29 7.44 -35.50
C ILE A 69 4.79 6.76 -34.22
N THR A 70 5.00 5.45 -34.06
CA THR A 70 4.64 4.74 -32.83
C THR A 70 5.41 5.27 -31.62
N ILE A 71 6.71 5.52 -31.75
CA ILE A 71 7.52 6.12 -30.66
C ILE A 71 7.00 7.51 -30.30
N VAL A 72 6.73 8.36 -31.30
CA VAL A 72 6.15 9.71 -31.08
C VAL A 72 4.79 9.59 -30.38
N THR A 73 3.93 8.67 -30.83
CA THR A 73 2.61 8.43 -30.23
C THR A 73 2.71 7.99 -28.77
N ILE A 74 3.61 7.05 -28.44
CA ILE A 74 3.85 6.63 -27.05
C ILE A 74 4.36 7.81 -26.20
N PHE A 75 5.28 8.61 -26.74
CA PHE A 75 5.78 9.79 -26.04
C PHE A 75 4.68 10.80 -25.73
N LEU A 76 3.82 11.11 -26.72
CA LEU A 76 2.66 11.97 -26.52
C LEU A 76 1.69 11.41 -25.50
N TYR A 77 1.34 10.14 -25.62
CA TYR A 77 0.50 9.42 -24.65
C TYR A 77 1.03 9.52 -23.22
N LEU A 78 2.31 9.27 -23.00
CA LEU A 78 2.93 9.39 -21.66
C LEU A 78 2.92 10.83 -21.12
N LYS A 79 3.10 11.83 -21.98
CA LYS A 79 3.08 13.26 -21.60
C LYS A 79 1.70 13.78 -21.23
N THR A 80 0.65 13.23 -21.83
CA THR A 80 -0.74 13.67 -21.63
C THR A 80 -1.40 13.10 -20.38
N LEU A 81 -0.76 12.13 -19.69
CA LEU A 81 -1.29 11.44 -18.52
C LEU A 81 -0.69 11.93 -17.20
N ARG A 82 -1.50 11.82 -16.12
CA ARG A 82 -1.09 12.03 -14.71
C ARG A 82 -0.84 10.68 -14.00
N LEU A 83 -0.25 9.72 -14.70
CA LEU A 83 0.03 8.38 -14.18
C LEU A 83 1.54 8.14 -14.10
N SER A 84 1.93 7.16 -13.28
CA SER A 84 3.31 6.68 -13.25
C SER A 84 3.71 6.09 -14.61
N LEU A 85 4.99 6.23 -14.96
CA LEU A 85 5.53 5.67 -16.21
C LEU A 85 5.33 4.16 -16.30
N TRP A 86 5.36 3.45 -15.18
CA TRP A 86 5.17 2.00 -15.15
C TRP A 86 3.74 1.60 -15.52
N LYS A 87 2.71 2.25 -14.96
CA LYS A 87 1.30 1.99 -15.30
C LYS A 87 1.02 2.33 -16.77
N SER A 88 1.33 3.53 -17.19
CA SER A 88 1.06 4.00 -18.57
C SER A 88 1.93 3.29 -19.62
N GLY A 89 3.21 3.06 -19.32
CA GLY A 89 4.13 2.36 -20.21
C GLY A 89 3.74 0.91 -20.47
N THR A 90 3.32 0.19 -19.42
CA THR A 90 2.83 -1.20 -19.57
C THR A 90 1.60 -1.28 -20.46
N ILE A 91 0.63 -0.36 -20.31
CA ILE A 91 -0.56 -0.32 -21.18
C ILE A 91 -0.16 -0.06 -22.63
N ALA A 92 0.72 0.91 -22.88
CA ALA A 92 1.22 1.20 -24.23
C ALA A 92 1.93 -0.02 -24.86
N LEU A 93 2.80 -0.69 -24.10
CA LEU A 93 3.48 -1.90 -24.55
C LEU A 93 2.52 -3.06 -24.83
N ALA A 94 1.48 -3.24 -24.00
CA ALA A 94 0.47 -4.27 -24.23
C ALA A 94 -0.28 -4.03 -25.55
N VAL A 95 -0.67 -2.78 -25.81
CA VAL A 95 -1.28 -2.40 -27.10
C VAL A 95 -0.31 -2.66 -28.26
N CYS A 96 0.95 -2.27 -28.14
CA CYS A 96 1.97 -2.53 -29.14
C CYS A 96 2.15 -4.03 -29.42
N ALA A 97 2.14 -4.88 -28.40
CA ALA A 97 2.24 -6.33 -28.55
C ALA A 97 1.06 -6.91 -29.34
N VAL A 98 -0.18 -6.49 -29.03
CA VAL A 98 -1.37 -6.91 -29.79
C VAL A 98 -1.26 -6.47 -31.24
N PHE A 99 -0.92 -5.21 -31.50
CA PHE A 99 -0.84 -4.67 -32.87
C PHE A 99 0.33 -5.26 -33.66
N ALA A 100 1.43 -5.63 -33.01
CA ALA A 100 2.52 -6.36 -33.64
C ALA A 100 2.05 -7.75 -34.11
N CYS A 101 1.27 -8.48 -33.31
CA CYS A 101 0.69 -9.76 -33.72
C CYS A 101 -0.30 -9.61 -34.88
N LEU A 102 -1.15 -8.57 -34.85
CA LEU A 102 -2.09 -8.27 -35.94
C LEU A 102 -1.35 -7.88 -37.24
N ASN A 103 -0.22 -7.17 -37.12
CA ASN A 103 0.65 -6.86 -38.25
C ASN A 103 1.19 -8.14 -38.90
N SER A 104 1.68 -9.10 -38.10
CA SER A 104 2.18 -10.38 -38.60
C SER A 104 1.10 -11.17 -39.35
N LEU A 105 -0.13 -11.20 -38.81
CA LEU A 105 -1.26 -11.85 -39.48
C LEU A 105 -1.60 -11.15 -40.79
N SER A 106 -1.59 -9.84 -40.85
CA SER A 106 -1.86 -9.04 -42.04
C SER A 106 -0.77 -9.24 -43.13
N ARG A 107 0.49 -9.41 -42.70
CA ARG A 107 1.60 -9.80 -43.60
C ARG A 107 1.36 -11.19 -44.24
N ALA A 108 0.89 -12.15 -43.44
CA ALA A 108 0.52 -13.47 -43.95
C ALA A 108 -0.60 -13.40 -44.98
N VAL A 109 -1.68 -12.63 -44.68
CA VAL A 109 -2.79 -12.41 -45.61
C VAL A 109 -2.31 -11.72 -46.89
N GLY A 110 -1.48 -10.67 -46.75
CA GLY A 110 -0.88 -9.99 -47.91
C GLY A 110 -0.07 -10.92 -48.78
N THR A 111 0.73 -11.82 -48.20
CA THR A 111 1.51 -12.81 -48.95
C THR A 111 0.60 -13.83 -49.65
N ALA A 112 -0.45 -14.33 -48.97
CA ALA A 112 -1.42 -15.24 -49.59
C ALA A 112 -2.12 -14.61 -50.80
N ILE A 113 -2.51 -13.34 -50.70
CA ILE A 113 -3.13 -12.59 -51.80
C ILE A 113 -2.13 -12.41 -52.95
N THR A 114 -0.87 -12.06 -52.68
CA THR A 114 0.14 -11.87 -53.74
C THR A 114 0.52 -13.17 -54.45
N ILE A 115 0.52 -14.30 -53.72
CA ILE A 115 0.69 -15.64 -54.35
C ILE A 115 -0.49 -15.94 -55.26
N ARG A 116 -1.74 -15.74 -54.78
CA ARG A 116 -2.95 -16.03 -55.57
C ARG A 116 -3.05 -15.17 -56.83
N LEU A 117 -2.60 -13.91 -56.76
CA LEU A 117 -2.60 -12.97 -57.89
C LEU A 117 -1.34 -13.06 -58.75
N GLN A 118 -0.43 -13.99 -58.44
CA GLN A 118 0.84 -14.20 -59.18
C GLN A 118 1.70 -12.92 -59.29
N LEU A 119 1.65 -12.06 -58.27
CA LEU A 119 2.43 -10.81 -58.22
C LEU A 119 3.91 -11.11 -57.90
N PRO A 120 4.86 -10.32 -58.43
CA PRO A 120 6.28 -10.51 -58.17
C PRO A 120 6.62 -10.34 -56.69
N PRO A 121 7.68 -11.03 -56.17
CA PRO A 121 8.06 -11.02 -54.75
C PRO A 121 8.71 -9.72 -54.24
N ASP A 122 9.13 -8.87 -55.19
CA ASP A 122 9.84 -7.59 -54.92
C ASP A 122 8.88 -6.43 -54.54
N LYS A 123 7.56 -6.70 -54.54
CA LYS A 123 6.58 -5.69 -54.09
C LYS A 123 6.57 -5.55 -52.57
N PRO A 124 6.19 -4.35 -52.07
CA PRO A 124 6.04 -4.13 -50.65
C PRO A 124 5.19 -5.20 -49.95
N TRP A 125 5.43 -5.43 -48.66
CA TRP A 125 4.75 -6.44 -47.85
C TRP A 125 3.23 -6.39 -47.92
N PHE A 126 2.66 -5.18 -47.90
CA PHE A 126 1.21 -5.02 -47.95
C PHE A 126 0.75 -4.64 -49.36
N CYS A 127 -0.09 -5.47 -49.94
CA CYS A 127 -0.95 -5.03 -51.03
C CYS A 127 -2.10 -4.19 -50.47
N PHE A 128 -2.76 -3.40 -51.32
CA PHE A 128 -3.84 -2.48 -50.87
C PHE A 128 -4.93 -3.21 -50.08
N SER A 129 -5.35 -4.39 -50.49
CA SER A 129 -6.34 -5.22 -49.80
C SER A 129 -5.86 -5.67 -48.40
N ALA A 130 -4.57 -5.98 -48.24
CA ALA A 130 -4.01 -6.35 -46.94
C ALA A 130 -3.90 -5.15 -46.01
N CYS A 131 -3.65 -3.93 -46.51
CA CYS A 131 -3.72 -2.71 -45.71
C CYS A 131 -5.12 -2.43 -45.17
N ILE A 132 -6.15 -2.64 -46.00
CA ILE A 132 -7.55 -2.53 -45.58
C ILE A 132 -7.85 -3.58 -44.48
N PHE A 133 -7.47 -4.84 -44.75
CA PHE A 133 -7.64 -5.91 -43.77
C PHE A 133 -6.98 -5.56 -42.41
N TYR A 134 -5.73 -5.05 -42.45
CA TYR A 134 -5.01 -4.66 -41.25
C TYR A 134 -5.73 -3.56 -40.48
N ASN A 135 -6.18 -2.49 -41.14
CA ASN A 135 -6.96 -1.45 -40.49
C ASN A 135 -8.26 -1.97 -39.88
N VAL A 136 -9.02 -2.76 -40.65
CA VAL A 136 -10.31 -3.30 -40.19
C VAL A 136 -10.13 -4.15 -38.93
N ILE A 137 -9.13 -5.08 -38.94
CA ILE A 137 -8.91 -5.93 -37.76
C ILE A 137 -8.42 -5.14 -36.54
N CYS A 138 -7.62 -4.08 -36.73
CA CYS A 138 -7.18 -3.21 -35.65
C CYS A 138 -8.34 -2.43 -35.05
N TRP A 139 -9.25 -1.86 -35.85
CA TRP A 139 -10.45 -1.18 -35.34
C TRP A 139 -11.43 -2.15 -34.68
N LEU A 140 -11.62 -3.35 -35.23
CA LEU A 140 -12.44 -4.39 -34.59
C LEU A 140 -11.84 -4.82 -33.23
N THR A 141 -10.52 -4.97 -33.16
CA THR A 141 -9.83 -5.28 -31.90
C THR A 141 -10.01 -4.17 -30.87
N ALA A 142 -9.87 -2.90 -31.27
CA ALA A 142 -10.09 -1.76 -30.39
C ALA A 142 -11.53 -1.70 -29.88
N ALA A 143 -12.51 -1.97 -30.76
CA ALA A 143 -13.94 -2.02 -30.38
C ALA A 143 -14.25 -3.20 -29.43
N ALA A 144 -13.74 -4.39 -29.71
CA ALA A 144 -13.92 -5.57 -28.85
C ALA A 144 -13.27 -5.40 -27.46
N ALA A 145 -12.11 -4.76 -27.42
CA ALA A 145 -11.38 -4.50 -26.19
C ALA A 145 -11.92 -3.31 -25.38
N TYR A 146 -12.90 -2.55 -25.91
CA TYR A 146 -13.48 -1.39 -25.20
C TYR A 146 -14.02 -1.74 -23.81
N TYR A 147 -14.84 -2.79 -23.73
CA TYR A 147 -15.45 -3.19 -22.45
C TYR A 147 -14.41 -3.65 -21.41
N PRO A 148 -13.50 -4.61 -21.69
CA PRO A 148 -12.49 -5.01 -20.73
C PRO A 148 -11.53 -3.87 -20.39
N ALA A 149 -11.19 -2.98 -21.32
CA ALA A 149 -10.30 -1.85 -21.07
C ALA A 149 -10.92 -0.82 -20.11
N THR A 150 -12.22 -0.49 -20.29
CA THR A 150 -12.91 0.52 -19.48
C THR A 150 -13.37 0.01 -18.11
N HIS A 151 -13.47 -1.30 -17.89
CA HIS A 151 -13.91 -1.90 -16.63
C HIS A 151 -12.74 -2.59 -15.91
N ALA A 152 -12.23 -3.70 -16.45
CA ALA A 152 -11.24 -4.50 -15.74
C ALA A 152 -9.87 -3.83 -15.65
N VAL A 153 -9.33 -3.33 -16.77
CA VAL A 153 -8.02 -2.67 -16.78
C VAL A 153 -8.08 -1.34 -16.03
N ARG A 154 -9.16 -0.57 -16.20
CA ARG A 154 -9.38 0.68 -15.47
C ARG A 154 -9.40 0.45 -13.96
N ALA A 155 -10.15 -0.54 -13.46
CA ALA A 155 -10.18 -0.87 -12.04
C ALA A 155 -8.79 -1.20 -11.48
N MET A 156 -7.93 -1.88 -12.25
CA MET A 156 -6.54 -2.14 -11.88
C MET A 156 -5.68 -0.88 -11.83
N VAL A 157 -5.90 0.07 -12.75
CA VAL A 157 -5.15 1.34 -12.79
C VAL A 157 -5.52 2.21 -11.59
N GLU A 158 -6.79 2.23 -11.20
CA GLU A 158 -7.34 3.02 -10.10
C GLU A 158 -6.96 2.44 -8.72
N ASP A 159 -6.59 1.17 -8.62
CA ASP A 159 -6.23 0.52 -7.36
C ASP A 159 -4.73 0.68 -7.06
N ASP A 160 -4.42 1.33 -5.93
CA ASP A 160 -3.03 1.55 -5.50
C ASP A 160 -2.35 0.31 -4.91
N ASN A 161 -3.11 -0.72 -4.53
CA ASN A 161 -2.56 -1.99 -4.03
C ASN A 161 -1.72 -2.73 -5.08
N PHE A 162 -1.92 -2.41 -6.38
CA PHE A 162 -1.15 -2.98 -7.49
C PHE A 162 0.14 -2.20 -7.84
N ALA A 163 0.50 -1.17 -7.09
CA ALA A 163 1.66 -0.34 -7.45
C ALA A 163 2.93 -1.15 -7.68
N GLN A 164 3.18 -2.17 -6.86
CA GLN A 164 4.37 -3.03 -6.98
C GLN A 164 4.30 -4.02 -8.15
N THR A 165 3.13 -4.49 -8.51
CA THR A 165 2.95 -5.46 -9.60
C THR A 165 3.17 -4.85 -10.99
N TRP A 166 2.93 -3.55 -11.16
CA TRP A 166 3.18 -2.85 -12.42
C TRP A 166 4.66 -2.87 -12.85
N TYR A 167 5.60 -3.01 -11.90
CA TYR A 167 7.03 -3.16 -12.22
C TYR A 167 7.38 -4.48 -12.92
N VAL A 168 6.52 -5.47 -12.88
CA VAL A 168 6.74 -6.78 -13.51
C VAL A 168 5.92 -6.93 -14.79
N PHE A 169 4.79 -6.24 -14.90
CA PHE A 169 3.81 -6.45 -15.97
C PHE A 169 4.26 -6.05 -17.36
N TRP A 170 5.19 -5.12 -17.49
CA TRP A 170 5.77 -4.72 -18.78
C TRP A 170 6.60 -5.84 -19.45
N VAL A 171 7.08 -6.81 -18.65
CA VAL A 171 7.92 -7.91 -19.14
C VAL A 171 7.15 -8.76 -20.14
N LEU A 172 5.89 -9.09 -19.84
CA LEU A 172 5.08 -9.96 -20.71
C LEU A 172 4.85 -9.36 -22.10
N PRO A 173 4.33 -8.14 -22.29
CA PRO A 173 4.21 -7.52 -23.60
C PRO A 173 5.54 -7.41 -24.33
N MET A 174 6.63 -7.12 -23.63
CA MET A 174 7.96 -7.03 -24.21
C MET A 174 8.43 -8.36 -24.79
N VAL A 175 8.23 -9.46 -24.05
CA VAL A 175 8.55 -10.83 -24.54
C VAL A 175 7.74 -11.14 -25.80
N PHE A 176 6.45 -10.81 -25.84
CA PHE A 176 5.61 -11.06 -27.03
C PHE A 176 6.04 -10.22 -28.22
N ILE A 177 6.45 -8.96 -28.03
CA ILE A 177 7.00 -8.13 -29.10
C ILE A 177 8.29 -8.74 -29.65
N LEU A 178 9.21 -9.18 -28.77
CA LEU A 178 10.46 -9.82 -29.18
C LEU A 178 10.22 -11.14 -29.88
N LEU A 179 9.32 -12.00 -29.40
CA LEU A 179 8.94 -13.25 -30.09
C LEU A 179 8.31 -12.97 -31.43
N ASN A 180 7.44 -11.98 -31.51
CA ASN A 180 6.83 -11.58 -32.78
C ASN A 180 7.89 -11.09 -33.78
N LEU A 181 8.85 -10.26 -33.34
CA LEU A 181 9.96 -9.79 -34.17
C LEU A 181 10.84 -10.96 -34.65
N PHE A 182 11.11 -11.94 -33.80
CA PHE A 182 11.90 -13.12 -34.13
C PHE A 182 11.21 -14.02 -35.16
N ILE A 183 9.90 -14.22 -35.01
CA ILE A 183 9.11 -15.08 -35.94
C ILE A 183 8.92 -14.40 -37.30
N THR A 184 8.89 -13.06 -37.35
CA THR A 184 8.61 -12.31 -38.57
C THR A 184 9.80 -12.41 -39.58
N PRO A 185 9.63 -13.01 -40.75
CA PRO A 185 10.72 -13.12 -41.71
C PRO A 185 11.15 -11.75 -42.22
N ARG A 186 12.44 -11.60 -42.53
CA ARG A 186 12.99 -10.35 -43.05
C ARG A 186 12.55 -10.06 -44.47
N TYR A 187 12.38 -11.11 -45.30
CA TYR A 187 12.04 -11.00 -46.73
C TYR A 187 10.74 -11.75 -47.04
N GLN A 188 9.89 -11.15 -47.87
CA GLN A 188 8.62 -11.75 -48.26
C GLN A 188 8.82 -13.07 -49.06
N ILE A 189 9.89 -13.17 -49.83
CA ILE A 189 10.21 -14.36 -50.62
C ILE A 189 10.33 -15.62 -49.74
N THR A 190 10.79 -15.47 -48.49
CA THR A 190 10.91 -16.58 -47.53
C THR A 190 9.55 -17.23 -47.25
N LEU A 191 8.48 -16.45 -47.21
CA LEU A 191 7.12 -16.95 -46.96
C LEU A 191 6.54 -17.72 -48.18
N ARG A 192 7.15 -17.58 -49.36
CA ARG A 192 6.69 -18.28 -50.57
C ARG A 192 7.32 -19.66 -50.72
N ILE A 193 8.28 -20.04 -49.89
CA ILE A 193 9.02 -21.30 -49.98
C ILE A 193 8.25 -22.40 -49.23
N GLY A 194 7.84 -23.44 -49.96
CA GLY A 194 7.23 -24.65 -49.39
C GLY A 194 6.05 -24.36 -48.43
N ARG A 195 6.15 -24.85 -47.21
CA ARG A 195 5.11 -24.71 -46.18
C ARG A 195 5.34 -23.53 -45.20
N VAL A 196 6.33 -22.66 -45.45
CA VAL A 196 6.72 -21.59 -44.53
C VAL A 196 5.56 -20.64 -44.26
N LEU A 197 4.76 -20.27 -45.25
CA LEU A 197 3.58 -19.44 -45.08
C LEU A 197 2.55 -20.07 -44.11
N GLN A 198 2.31 -21.37 -44.25
CA GLN A 198 1.35 -22.08 -43.39
C GLN A 198 1.84 -22.09 -41.93
N VAL A 199 3.12 -22.42 -41.72
CA VAL A 199 3.75 -22.39 -40.39
C VAL A 199 3.70 -20.98 -39.80
N TYR A 200 4.01 -19.95 -40.59
CA TYR A 200 3.95 -18.54 -40.13
C TYR A 200 2.55 -18.11 -39.72
N ILE A 201 1.50 -18.51 -40.47
CA ILE A 201 0.10 -18.24 -40.10
C ILE A 201 -0.24 -18.92 -38.77
N VAL A 202 0.06 -20.21 -38.62
CA VAL A 202 -0.22 -20.97 -37.40
C VAL A 202 0.50 -20.35 -36.20
N MET A 203 1.78 -20.02 -36.35
CA MET A 203 2.56 -19.39 -35.27
C MET A 203 2.03 -18.00 -34.89
N SER A 204 1.65 -17.17 -35.89
CA SER A 204 1.08 -15.85 -35.66
C SER A 204 -0.27 -15.93 -34.94
N ILE A 205 -1.14 -16.86 -35.30
CA ILE A 205 -2.41 -17.10 -34.62
C ILE A 205 -2.17 -17.63 -33.21
N ALA A 206 -1.26 -18.59 -33.02
CA ALA A 206 -0.90 -19.14 -31.74
C ALA A 206 -0.34 -18.06 -30.81
N LEU A 207 0.55 -17.19 -31.29
CA LEU A 207 1.13 -16.10 -30.54
C LEU A 207 0.05 -15.10 -30.11
N LEU A 208 -0.87 -14.73 -30.99
CA LEU A 208 -1.99 -13.85 -30.66
C LEU A 208 -2.92 -14.49 -29.64
N PHE A 209 -3.25 -15.76 -29.80
CA PHE A 209 -4.08 -16.49 -28.83
C PHE A 209 -3.42 -16.56 -27.47
N LEU A 210 -2.13 -16.90 -27.40
CA LEU A 210 -1.37 -16.92 -26.15
C LEU A 210 -1.33 -15.54 -25.50
N LEU A 211 -1.13 -14.47 -26.26
CA LEU A 211 -1.15 -13.11 -25.73
C LEU A 211 -2.51 -12.77 -25.10
N PHE A 212 -3.63 -13.10 -25.75
CA PHE A 212 -4.96 -12.90 -25.18
C PHE A 212 -5.20 -13.79 -23.95
N LEU A 213 -4.77 -15.04 -24.01
CA LEU A 213 -4.89 -15.97 -22.87
C LEU A 213 -4.14 -15.44 -21.65
N PHE A 214 -2.88 -15.04 -21.82
CA PHE A 214 -2.08 -14.48 -20.73
C PHE A 214 -2.67 -13.17 -20.19
N ASN A 215 -3.14 -12.27 -21.05
CA ASN A 215 -3.81 -11.05 -20.60
C ASN A 215 -5.09 -11.36 -19.79
N THR A 216 -5.87 -12.37 -20.23
CA THR A 216 -7.09 -12.78 -19.50
C THR A 216 -6.75 -13.41 -18.16
N ILE A 217 -5.80 -14.34 -18.11
CA ILE A 217 -5.32 -14.96 -16.84
C ILE A 217 -4.81 -13.86 -15.89
N PHE A 218 -4.06 -12.93 -16.42
CA PHE A 218 -3.53 -11.81 -15.68
C PHE A 218 -4.64 -10.94 -15.05
N LEU A 219 -5.66 -10.56 -15.81
CA LEU A 219 -6.81 -9.80 -15.31
C LEU A 219 -7.59 -10.58 -14.24
N LEU A 220 -7.77 -11.88 -14.43
CA LEU A 220 -8.43 -12.74 -13.44
C LEU A 220 -7.61 -12.85 -12.15
N MET A 221 -6.31 -13.05 -12.25
CA MET A 221 -5.39 -13.12 -11.11
C MET A 221 -5.36 -11.80 -10.34
N ALA A 222 -5.26 -10.68 -11.04
CA ALA A 222 -5.30 -9.36 -10.43
C ALA A 222 -6.59 -9.12 -9.66
N ASN A 223 -7.74 -9.44 -10.26
CA ASN A 223 -9.04 -9.30 -9.60
C ASN A 223 -9.18 -10.22 -8.37
N SER A 224 -8.66 -11.44 -8.44
CA SER A 224 -8.63 -12.39 -7.32
C SER A 224 -7.75 -11.89 -6.17
N LEU A 225 -6.55 -11.37 -6.47
CA LEU A 225 -5.64 -10.81 -5.46
C LEU A 225 -6.28 -9.63 -4.74
N ASN A 226 -6.93 -8.72 -5.48
CA ASN A 226 -7.61 -7.57 -4.90
C ASN A 226 -8.77 -7.99 -3.99
N LYS A 227 -9.58 -8.96 -4.43
CA LYS A 227 -10.66 -9.51 -3.60
C LYS A 227 -10.12 -10.13 -2.32
N ASN A 228 -9.03 -10.90 -2.40
CA ASN A 228 -8.41 -11.50 -1.23
C ASN A 228 -7.83 -10.45 -0.27
N ALA A 229 -7.19 -9.41 -0.78
CA ALA A 229 -6.68 -8.31 0.04
C ALA A 229 -7.81 -7.59 0.80
N ARG A 230 -8.93 -7.30 0.12
CA ARG A 230 -10.13 -6.71 0.76
C ARG A 230 -10.70 -7.61 1.85
N LEU A 231 -10.84 -8.90 1.56
CA LEU A 231 -11.34 -9.87 2.56
C LEU A 231 -10.40 -9.98 3.77
N GLN A 232 -9.09 -9.91 3.58
CA GLN A 232 -8.13 -9.87 4.68
C GLN A 232 -8.29 -8.62 5.54
N GLN A 233 -8.44 -7.43 4.93
CA GLN A 233 -8.68 -6.19 5.66
C GLN A 233 -9.99 -6.23 6.45
N GLU A 234 -11.06 -6.75 5.85
CA GLU A 234 -12.36 -6.92 6.50
C GLU A 234 -12.27 -7.88 7.69
N ASN A 235 -11.61 -9.03 7.52
CA ASN A 235 -11.38 -9.99 8.61
C ASN A 235 -10.53 -9.40 9.74
N GLN A 236 -9.50 -8.60 9.45
CA GLN A 236 -8.72 -7.91 10.45
C GLN A 236 -9.56 -6.89 11.22
N PHE A 237 -10.41 -6.13 10.52
CA PHE A 237 -11.31 -5.17 11.14
C PHE A 237 -12.32 -5.87 12.06
N LEU A 238 -12.94 -6.96 11.60
CA LEU A 238 -13.88 -7.75 12.41
C LEU A 238 -13.20 -8.35 13.65
N SER A 239 -11.99 -8.87 13.52
CA SER A 239 -11.23 -9.41 14.66
C SER A 239 -10.90 -8.33 15.71
N MET A 240 -10.54 -7.11 15.27
CA MET A 240 -10.34 -5.97 16.19
C MET A 240 -11.64 -5.56 16.89
N GLN A 241 -12.78 -5.55 16.18
CA GLN A 241 -14.07 -5.27 16.79
C GLN A 241 -14.44 -6.31 17.84
N GLN A 242 -14.24 -7.59 17.53
CA GLN A 242 -14.50 -8.67 18.49
C GLN A 242 -13.63 -8.54 19.73
N GLN A 243 -12.35 -8.27 19.57
CA GLN A 243 -11.43 -8.07 20.70
C GLN A 243 -11.85 -6.87 21.59
N ARG A 244 -12.28 -5.75 20.97
CA ARG A 244 -12.85 -4.61 21.71
C ARG A 244 -14.10 -4.99 22.48
N TYR A 245 -14.99 -5.75 21.86
CA TYR A 245 -16.22 -6.22 22.51
C TYR A 245 -15.91 -7.12 23.70
N GLU A 246 -14.98 -8.06 23.58
CA GLU A 246 -14.56 -8.94 24.68
C GLU A 246 -13.91 -8.15 25.82
N SER A 247 -13.04 -7.17 25.49
CA SER A 247 -12.44 -6.29 26.50
C SER A 247 -13.48 -5.43 27.22
N LEU A 248 -14.46 -4.89 26.50
CA LEU A 248 -15.56 -4.13 27.10
C LEU A 248 -16.43 -5.01 28.01
N LYS A 249 -16.75 -6.23 27.57
CA LYS A 249 -17.51 -7.20 28.35
C LYS A 249 -16.77 -7.56 29.65
N ALA A 250 -15.46 -7.80 29.58
CA ALA A 250 -14.62 -8.06 30.75
C ALA A 250 -14.62 -6.88 31.73
N ALA A 251 -14.47 -5.64 31.23
CA ALA A 251 -14.51 -4.43 32.07
C ALA A 251 -15.88 -4.22 32.72
N ILE A 252 -16.97 -4.50 32.01
CA ILE A 252 -18.33 -4.43 32.57
C ILE A 252 -18.50 -5.44 33.73
N GLU A 253 -18.02 -6.67 33.54
CA GLU A 253 -18.13 -7.73 34.56
C GLU A 253 -17.26 -7.37 35.78
N GLU A 254 -16.05 -6.89 35.58
CA GLU A 254 -15.17 -6.41 36.64
C GLU A 254 -15.82 -5.24 37.44
N ALA A 255 -16.40 -4.26 36.75
CA ALA A 255 -17.13 -3.16 37.37
C ALA A 255 -18.39 -3.64 38.14
N ARG A 256 -19.06 -4.71 37.63
CA ARG A 256 -20.20 -5.33 38.33
C ARG A 256 -19.75 -6.01 39.61
N GLN A 257 -18.65 -6.77 39.54
CA GLN A 257 -18.04 -7.42 40.68
C GLN A 257 -17.63 -6.41 41.75
N ALA A 258 -16.88 -5.37 41.36
CA ALA A 258 -16.46 -4.31 42.26
C ALA A 258 -17.65 -3.61 42.95
N ARG A 259 -18.73 -3.37 42.21
CA ARG A 259 -19.97 -2.78 42.75
C ARG A 259 -20.66 -3.70 43.76
N HIS A 260 -20.68 -5.01 43.46
CA HIS A 260 -21.21 -6.02 44.39
C HIS A 260 -20.42 -6.05 45.69
N ASP A 261 -19.10 -6.07 45.60
CA ASP A 261 -18.21 -6.13 46.76
C ASP A 261 -18.30 -4.86 47.60
N MET A 262 -18.37 -3.68 46.96
CA MET A 262 -18.61 -2.42 47.66
C MET A 262 -19.94 -2.40 48.39
N ARG A 263 -21.04 -2.90 47.77
CA ARG A 263 -22.35 -3.01 48.41
C ARG A 263 -22.29 -3.94 49.65
N HIS A 264 -21.57 -5.06 49.52
CA HIS A 264 -21.39 -5.99 50.64
C HIS A 264 -20.65 -5.35 51.81
N GLN A 265 -19.58 -4.59 51.53
CA GLN A 265 -18.83 -3.83 52.53
C GLN A 265 -19.68 -2.76 53.21
N LEU A 266 -20.45 -2.00 52.44
CA LEU A 266 -21.36 -0.98 52.99
C LEU A 266 -22.46 -1.60 53.88
N ASN A 267 -23.03 -2.74 53.51
CA ASN A 267 -24.02 -3.45 54.30
C ASN A 267 -23.43 -3.95 55.63
N GLN A 268 -22.18 -4.43 55.64
CA GLN A 268 -21.49 -4.82 56.85
C GLN A 268 -21.25 -3.63 57.79
N ILE A 269 -20.82 -2.49 57.25
CA ILE A 269 -20.65 -1.23 58.00
C ILE A 269 -21.99 -0.80 58.60
N SER A 270 -23.09 -0.82 57.83
CA SER A 270 -24.44 -0.46 58.32
C SER A 270 -24.90 -1.38 59.46
N ALA A 271 -24.75 -2.68 59.30
CA ALA A 271 -25.14 -3.66 60.30
C ALA A 271 -24.38 -3.47 61.64
N LEU A 272 -23.06 -3.22 61.59
CA LEU A 272 -22.25 -2.95 62.78
C LEU A 272 -22.64 -1.62 63.45
N ALA A 273 -22.98 -0.59 62.67
CA ALA A 273 -23.44 0.70 63.18
C ALA A 273 -24.83 0.58 63.82
N GLU A 274 -25.78 -0.15 63.23
CA GLU A 274 -27.12 -0.38 63.77
C GLU A 274 -27.09 -1.21 65.07
N ALA A 275 -26.14 -2.15 65.22
CA ALA A 275 -25.91 -2.93 66.41
C ALA A 275 -25.21 -2.10 67.53
N GLY A 276 -24.78 -0.89 67.29
CA GLY A 276 -24.05 -0.05 68.27
C GLY A 276 -22.64 -0.57 68.57
N ASP A 277 -22.12 -1.52 67.83
CA ASP A 277 -20.82 -2.16 68.08
C ASP A 277 -19.67 -1.33 67.50
N LEU A 278 -19.33 -0.27 68.19
CA LEU A 278 -18.31 0.71 67.75
C LEU A 278 -16.90 0.13 67.68
N ASP A 279 -16.56 -0.84 68.54
CA ASP A 279 -15.21 -1.42 68.51
C ASP A 279 -14.98 -2.31 67.34
N ASN A 280 -15.94 -3.16 66.97
CA ASN A 280 -15.87 -3.97 65.76
C ASN A 280 -16.02 -3.14 64.50
N LEU A 281 -16.80 -2.06 64.53
CA LEU A 281 -16.90 -1.13 63.39
C LEU A 281 -15.54 -0.45 63.13
N LYS A 282 -14.85 0.06 64.19
CA LYS A 282 -13.52 0.63 64.02
C LYS A 282 -12.49 -0.37 63.52
N ALA A 283 -12.50 -1.60 64.04
CA ALA A 283 -11.60 -2.67 63.56
C ALA A 283 -11.84 -3.04 62.11
N TYR A 284 -13.11 -3.12 61.68
CA TYR A 284 -13.47 -3.41 60.28
C TYR A 284 -13.04 -2.27 59.34
N LEU A 285 -13.27 -1.01 59.69
CA LEU A 285 -12.84 0.15 58.94
C LEU A 285 -11.30 0.20 58.83
N ALA A 286 -10.57 -0.01 59.93
CA ALA A 286 -9.11 -0.06 59.94
C ALA A 286 -8.57 -1.15 58.97
N LYS A 287 -9.20 -2.35 58.99
CA LYS A 287 -8.85 -3.45 58.10
C LYS A 287 -9.18 -3.17 56.63
N THR A 288 -10.26 -2.42 56.35
CA THR A 288 -10.67 -2.06 55.02
C THR A 288 -9.78 -0.95 54.46
N VAL A 289 -9.48 0.06 55.26
CA VAL A 289 -8.57 1.16 54.91
C VAL A 289 -7.13 0.66 54.69
N SER A 290 -6.63 -0.29 55.50
CA SER A 290 -5.28 -0.85 55.31
C SER A 290 -5.13 -1.66 54.01
N ARG A 291 -6.22 -2.01 53.31
CA ARG A 291 -6.20 -2.63 51.97
C ARG A 291 -6.11 -1.59 50.86
N ILE A 292 -6.42 -0.33 51.13
CA ILE A 292 -6.21 0.79 50.21
C ILE A 292 -4.75 1.23 50.38
N PRO A 293 -3.92 1.22 49.35
CA PRO A 293 -2.55 1.72 49.49
C PRO A 293 -2.54 3.15 49.98
N ASP A 294 -1.70 3.45 51.02
CA ASP A 294 -1.48 4.82 51.49
C ASP A 294 -0.93 5.66 50.32
N LEU A 295 -1.78 6.48 49.76
CA LEU A 295 -1.46 7.39 48.64
C LEU A 295 -1.01 8.78 49.13
N ASP A 296 -0.67 8.92 50.40
CA ASP A 296 -0.22 10.20 51.03
C ASP A 296 1.23 10.57 50.66
N MET A 297 1.67 10.26 49.43
CA MET A 297 2.92 10.78 48.91
C MET A 297 2.62 11.80 47.81
N ASN A 298 2.74 13.09 48.13
CA ASN A 298 2.65 14.19 47.17
C ASN A 298 3.97 14.31 46.40
N PHE A 299 4.03 13.74 45.19
CA PHE A 299 5.20 13.83 44.31
C PHE A 299 5.19 15.12 43.50
N CYS A 300 4.00 15.67 43.17
CA CYS A 300 3.85 16.88 42.37
C CYS A 300 2.47 17.54 42.59
N GLU A 301 2.30 18.76 42.07
CA GLU A 301 1.03 19.53 42.19
C GLU A 301 -0.07 18.99 41.24
N ASN A 302 0.29 18.32 40.15
CA ASN A 302 -0.70 17.72 39.23
C ASN A 302 -1.25 16.42 39.81
N ARG A 303 -2.53 16.43 40.20
CA ARG A 303 -3.20 15.32 40.91
C ARG A 303 -3.26 14.02 40.09
N ALA A 304 -3.42 14.11 38.78
CA ALA A 304 -3.54 12.92 37.92
C ALA A 304 -2.18 12.22 37.76
N ALA A 305 -1.11 12.98 37.49
CA ALA A 305 0.25 12.45 37.45
C ALA A 305 0.69 11.90 38.81
N ASP A 306 0.38 12.63 39.92
CA ASP A 306 0.66 12.21 41.29
C ASP A 306 0.00 10.87 41.63
N SER A 307 -1.28 10.69 41.26
CA SER A 307 -2.01 9.44 41.47
C SER A 307 -1.41 8.27 40.73
N VAL A 308 -0.98 8.46 39.47
CA VAL A 308 -0.35 7.39 38.64
C VAL A 308 0.99 6.99 39.26
N VAL A 309 1.85 7.96 39.59
CA VAL A 309 3.17 7.69 40.17
C VAL A 309 3.05 7.10 41.56
N GLY A 310 2.12 7.61 42.39
CA GLY A 310 1.83 7.08 43.71
C GLY A 310 1.40 5.61 43.68
N TYR A 311 0.53 5.24 42.74
CA TYR A 311 0.11 3.85 42.54
C TYR A 311 1.30 2.92 42.29
N TYR A 312 2.17 3.25 41.35
CA TYR A 312 3.33 2.41 41.01
C TYR A 312 4.40 2.44 42.11
N CYS A 313 4.55 3.56 42.86
CA CYS A 313 5.41 3.63 44.01
C CYS A 313 4.94 2.67 45.12
N ALA A 314 3.63 2.65 45.42
CA ALA A 314 3.05 1.74 46.42
C ALA A 314 3.24 0.26 45.98
N LEU A 315 3.06 -0.03 44.70
CA LEU A 315 3.30 -1.36 44.12
C LEU A 315 4.77 -1.78 44.24
N ALA A 316 5.70 -0.89 43.88
CA ALA A 316 7.14 -1.13 43.99
C ALA A 316 7.57 -1.36 45.45
N LYS A 317 7.06 -0.56 46.39
CA LYS A 317 7.31 -0.71 47.82
C LYS A 317 6.84 -2.07 48.36
N ARG A 318 5.67 -2.54 47.93
CA ARG A 318 5.14 -3.86 48.28
C ARG A 318 6.03 -5.00 47.83
N GLU A 319 6.63 -4.88 46.64
CA GLU A 319 7.48 -5.90 46.02
C GLU A 319 8.97 -5.70 46.39
N GLY A 320 9.30 -4.77 47.27
CA GLY A 320 10.66 -4.47 47.72
C GLY A 320 11.57 -3.89 46.62
N ILE A 321 10.99 -3.17 45.66
CA ILE A 321 11.73 -2.53 44.56
C ILE A 321 12.05 -1.09 44.96
N PRO A 322 13.32 -0.65 45.01
CA PRO A 322 13.68 0.74 45.20
C PRO A 322 13.04 1.65 44.13
N PHE A 323 12.27 2.63 44.54
CA PHE A 323 11.56 3.57 43.68
C PHE A 323 11.94 5.00 44.02
N CYS A 324 12.43 5.77 43.06
CA CYS A 324 12.78 7.17 43.22
C CYS A 324 12.00 8.01 42.20
N ALA A 325 11.23 9.00 42.71
CA ALA A 325 10.48 9.92 41.85
C ALA A 325 10.95 11.36 42.07
N ARG A 326 11.15 12.08 40.98
CA ARG A 326 11.49 13.52 40.93
C ARG A 326 10.54 14.18 39.95
N LEU A 327 9.44 14.73 40.46
CA LEU A 327 8.41 15.34 39.60
C LEU A 327 8.34 16.84 39.91
N ASP A 328 8.49 17.65 38.86
CA ASP A 328 8.28 19.09 38.90
C ASP A 328 7.18 19.44 37.87
N LEU A 329 5.94 19.08 38.27
CA LEU A 329 4.76 19.22 37.41
C LEU A 329 3.76 20.14 38.13
N PRO A 330 3.48 21.33 37.55
CA PRO A 330 2.50 22.27 38.08
C PRO A 330 1.07 21.71 37.90
N GLN A 331 0.12 22.31 38.62
CA GLN A 331 -1.28 21.91 38.57
C GLN A 331 -1.86 21.96 37.17
N VAL A 332 -1.49 22.96 36.36
CA VAL A 332 -1.90 23.09 34.95
C VAL A 332 -0.72 22.76 34.06
N LEU A 333 -0.89 21.76 33.22
CA LEU A 333 0.15 21.28 32.30
C LEU A 333 0.02 21.90 30.90
N PRO A 334 1.12 22.05 30.16
CA PRO A 334 1.07 22.51 28.78
C PRO A 334 0.54 21.42 27.81
N VAL A 335 0.40 20.19 28.25
CA VAL A 335 -0.03 19.02 27.46
C VAL A 335 -1.33 18.45 28.01
N ASP A 336 -2.02 17.65 27.21
CA ASP A 336 -3.22 16.95 27.65
C ASP A 336 -2.91 15.99 28.80
N GLU A 337 -3.67 16.10 29.88
CA GLU A 337 -3.49 15.33 31.12
C GLU A 337 -3.68 13.81 30.88
N ILE A 338 -4.60 13.45 30.02
CA ILE A 338 -4.86 12.03 29.65
C ILE A 338 -3.67 11.45 28.90
N ASP A 339 -3.12 12.19 27.92
CA ASP A 339 -1.95 11.78 27.16
C ASP A 339 -0.73 11.60 28.09
N LEU A 340 -0.51 12.50 29.06
CA LEU A 340 0.55 12.35 30.08
C LEU A 340 0.33 11.12 30.96
N CYS A 341 -0.88 10.92 31.47
CA CYS A 341 -1.20 9.75 32.29
C CYS A 341 -1.00 8.42 31.57
N LEU A 342 -1.36 8.37 30.29
CA LEU A 342 -1.12 7.20 29.45
C LEU A 342 0.39 6.94 29.24
N VAL A 343 1.19 7.99 29.03
CA VAL A 343 2.65 7.86 28.92
C VAL A 343 3.25 7.35 30.22
N LEU A 344 2.92 7.99 31.35
CA LEU A 344 3.40 7.59 32.68
C LEU A 344 3.03 6.14 33.01
N SER A 345 1.76 5.77 32.81
CA SER A 345 1.28 4.41 33.12
C SER A 345 2.01 3.36 32.27
N ASN A 346 2.15 3.57 30.95
CA ASN A 346 2.85 2.62 30.07
C ASN A 346 4.33 2.47 30.43
N LEU A 347 5.02 3.58 30.75
CA LEU A 347 6.44 3.54 31.10
C LEU A 347 6.67 2.89 32.46
N LEU A 348 5.87 3.25 33.48
CA LEU A 348 6.01 2.71 34.82
C LEU A 348 5.58 1.24 34.89
N GLU A 349 4.55 0.82 34.16
CA GLU A 349 4.17 -0.59 34.03
C GLU A 349 5.33 -1.41 33.47
N ASN A 350 5.92 -0.95 32.36
CA ASN A 350 7.07 -1.61 31.76
C ASN A 350 8.28 -1.69 32.71
N ALA A 351 8.57 -0.59 33.42
CA ALA A 351 9.65 -0.52 34.40
C ALA A 351 9.44 -1.47 35.58
N PHE A 352 8.22 -1.53 36.12
CA PHE A 352 7.84 -2.41 37.22
C PHE A 352 7.96 -3.90 36.79
N GLU A 353 7.40 -4.25 35.67
CA GLU A 353 7.48 -5.63 35.14
C GLU A 353 8.90 -6.09 34.83
N ALA A 354 9.74 -5.21 34.26
CA ALA A 354 11.14 -5.51 33.99
C ALA A 354 11.92 -5.69 35.30
N SER A 355 11.67 -4.83 36.30
CA SER A 355 12.29 -4.92 37.63
C SER A 355 11.92 -6.20 38.35
N LEU A 356 10.67 -6.69 38.24
CA LEU A 356 10.25 -7.97 38.84
C LEU A 356 11.05 -9.17 38.28
N ARG A 357 11.42 -9.14 36.99
CA ARG A 357 12.23 -10.19 36.36
C ARG A 357 13.72 -10.09 36.69
N THR A 358 14.13 -8.91 37.17
CA THR A 358 15.53 -8.67 37.51
C THR A 358 15.86 -9.22 38.91
N ALA A 359 17.09 -9.67 39.14
CA ALA A 359 17.56 -10.15 40.44
C ALA A 359 17.33 -9.08 41.52
N PRO A 360 16.83 -9.44 42.71
CA PRO A 360 16.42 -8.49 43.75
C PRO A 360 17.45 -7.41 44.08
N ALA A 361 18.73 -7.76 44.12
CA ALA A 361 19.84 -6.85 44.43
C ALA A 361 20.08 -5.78 43.32
N ARG A 362 19.53 -5.94 42.13
CA ARG A 362 19.67 -5.01 40.98
C ARG A 362 18.41 -4.23 40.67
N ARG A 363 17.31 -4.52 41.39
CA ARG A 363 16.01 -3.87 41.14
C ARG A 363 16.10 -2.38 41.43
N LYS A 364 15.63 -1.57 40.50
CA LYS A 364 15.60 -0.11 40.63
C LYS A 364 14.62 0.47 39.62
N ILE A 365 13.84 1.45 40.04
CA ILE A 365 12.99 2.28 39.18
C ILE A 365 13.24 3.74 39.54
N GLU A 366 13.55 4.55 38.57
CA GLU A 366 13.67 6.01 38.72
C GLU A 366 12.76 6.69 37.70
N ILE A 367 12.03 7.70 38.14
CA ILE A 367 11.24 8.56 37.25
C ILE A 367 11.59 10.02 37.52
N ALA A 368 11.79 10.78 36.42
CA ALA A 368 11.86 12.22 36.47
C ALA A 368 10.87 12.79 35.44
N ALA A 369 10.09 13.80 35.80
CA ALA A 369 9.24 14.52 34.88
C ALA A 369 9.18 15.99 35.27
N TYR A 370 9.37 16.87 34.30
CA TYR A 370 9.40 18.33 34.53
C TYR A 370 9.02 19.11 33.26
N VAL A 371 8.50 20.30 33.49
CA VAL A 371 8.22 21.26 32.38
C VAL A 371 9.50 21.99 32.07
N HIS A 372 10.03 21.82 30.88
CA HIS A 372 11.30 22.42 30.44
C HIS A 372 11.15 23.83 29.85
N ALA A 373 10.00 24.09 29.20
CA ALA A 373 9.65 25.39 28.61
C ALA A 373 8.13 25.53 28.65
N GLU A 374 7.61 26.73 28.33
CA GLU A 374 6.16 27.00 28.41
C GLU A 374 5.26 25.96 27.74
N ARG A 375 5.81 25.21 26.75
CA ARG A 375 5.08 24.22 25.96
C ARG A 375 5.77 22.85 25.85
N LEU A 376 6.78 22.59 26.69
CA LEU A 376 7.57 21.37 26.58
C LEU A 376 7.60 20.63 27.93
N LEU A 377 7.14 19.39 27.95
CA LEU A 377 7.19 18.50 29.07
C LEU A 377 8.11 17.31 28.77
N LEU A 378 9.03 17.04 29.68
CA LEU A 378 9.98 15.93 29.58
C LEU A 378 9.65 14.88 30.64
N VAL A 379 9.61 13.62 30.22
CA VAL A 379 9.45 12.44 31.07
C VAL A 379 10.64 11.51 30.83
N GLU A 380 11.30 11.10 31.88
CA GLU A 380 12.38 10.12 31.87
C GLU A 380 12.09 9.02 32.87
N VAL A 381 12.10 7.77 32.43
CA VAL A 381 11.94 6.60 33.28
C VAL A 381 13.12 5.67 33.07
N GLU A 382 13.81 5.31 34.14
CA GLU A 382 14.91 4.38 34.14
C GLU A 382 14.61 3.18 35.05
N ASN A 383 14.92 1.99 34.56
CA ASN A 383 14.78 0.77 35.35
C ASN A 383 15.85 -0.25 35.06
N ALA A 384 16.15 -1.09 36.04
CA ALA A 384 16.97 -2.27 35.81
C ALA A 384 16.18 -3.32 35.01
N PHE A 385 16.85 -4.05 34.14
CA PHE A 385 16.30 -5.14 33.37
C PHE A 385 17.25 -6.34 33.25
N ASP A 386 16.74 -7.50 32.87
CA ASP A 386 17.46 -8.77 32.80
C ASP A 386 18.42 -8.92 31.60
N GLY A 387 18.50 -7.89 30.74
CA GLY A 387 19.37 -7.85 29.56
C GLY A 387 18.75 -8.44 28.30
N ALA A 388 17.54 -9.00 28.35
CA ALA A 388 16.85 -9.55 27.19
C ALA A 388 15.91 -8.52 26.54
N VAL A 389 16.40 -7.80 25.52
CA VAL A 389 15.58 -6.89 24.70
C VAL A 389 15.48 -7.49 23.30
N HIS A 390 14.26 -7.77 22.85
CA HIS A 390 13.99 -8.23 21.49
C HIS A 390 13.53 -7.05 20.63
N GLU A 391 14.46 -6.47 19.90
CA GLU A 391 14.19 -5.40 18.95
C GLU A 391 14.40 -5.92 17.51
N LYS A 392 13.48 -5.64 16.61
CA LYS A 392 13.62 -5.89 15.18
C LYS A 392 13.14 -4.68 14.38
N SER A 393 14.07 -4.03 13.67
CA SER A 393 13.78 -2.84 12.83
C SER A 393 13.13 -1.69 13.60
N GLY A 394 13.60 -1.38 14.82
CA GLY A 394 13.07 -0.29 15.67
C GLY A 394 11.77 -0.64 16.41
N VAL A 395 11.27 -1.87 16.30
CA VAL A 395 10.06 -2.33 16.99
C VAL A 395 10.44 -3.26 18.14
N PHE A 396 10.09 -2.86 19.36
CA PHE A 396 10.26 -3.68 20.56
C PHE A 396 9.17 -4.76 20.60
N ARG A 397 9.59 -6.03 20.79
CA ARG A 397 8.67 -7.15 20.95
C ARG A 397 8.38 -7.41 22.44
N SER A 398 7.09 -7.65 22.74
CA SER A 398 6.69 -8.06 24.09
C SER A 398 7.26 -9.43 24.43
N SER A 399 7.83 -9.58 25.61
CA SER A 399 8.25 -10.87 26.17
C SER A 399 7.08 -11.77 26.60
N LYS A 400 5.86 -11.22 26.71
CA LYS A 400 4.65 -11.93 27.19
C LYS A 400 3.75 -12.47 26.07
N ARG A 401 3.71 -11.83 24.92
CA ARG A 401 2.85 -12.23 23.79
C ARG A 401 3.68 -12.25 22.50
N ARG A 402 3.34 -13.12 21.56
CA ARG A 402 3.95 -13.15 20.21
C ARG A 402 3.70 -11.89 19.38
N GLU A 403 3.08 -10.87 19.96
CA GLU A 403 2.71 -9.60 19.35
C GLU A 403 3.63 -8.46 19.79
N ASN A 404 3.67 -7.39 19.02
CA ASN A 404 4.47 -6.19 19.28
C ASN A 404 4.13 -5.56 20.63
N GLY A 405 5.13 -5.05 21.36
CA GLY A 405 4.96 -4.38 22.65
C GLY A 405 4.09 -3.13 22.52
N ILE A 406 2.80 -3.25 22.85
CA ILE A 406 1.77 -2.21 22.65
C ILE A 406 2.10 -0.95 23.45
N GLY A 407 2.67 -1.09 24.68
CA GLY A 407 2.96 0.05 25.56
C GLY A 407 3.96 1.05 24.98
N ILE A 408 5.12 0.57 24.48
CA ILE A 408 6.15 1.45 23.86
C ILE A 408 5.63 2.11 22.57
N GLN A 409 4.84 1.38 21.78
CA GLN A 409 4.24 1.95 20.57
C GLN A 409 3.21 3.03 20.90
N SER A 410 2.40 2.83 21.97
CA SER A 410 1.46 3.82 22.45
C SER A 410 2.17 5.11 22.89
N VAL A 411 3.27 4.98 23.64
CA VAL A 411 4.11 6.12 24.06
C VAL A 411 4.68 6.86 22.86
N ARG A 412 5.21 6.14 21.86
CA ARG A 412 5.75 6.74 20.63
C ARG A 412 4.67 7.49 19.87
N HIS A 413 3.50 6.87 19.71
CA HIS A 413 2.37 7.49 19.00
C HIS A 413 1.89 8.78 19.69
N ILE A 414 1.80 8.78 21.03
CA ILE A 414 1.41 9.98 21.79
C ILE A 414 2.46 11.08 21.64
N ALA A 415 3.76 10.75 21.74
CA ALA A 415 4.83 11.72 21.53
C ALA A 415 4.81 12.34 20.13
N GLU A 416 4.64 11.52 19.08
CA GLU A 416 4.50 12.00 17.70
C GLU A 416 3.24 12.84 17.49
N LYS A 417 2.09 12.43 18.06
CA LYS A 417 0.81 13.16 18.01
C LYS A 417 0.93 14.58 18.59
N THR A 418 1.70 14.74 19.66
CA THR A 418 1.93 16.04 20.32
C THR A 418 3.06 16.86 19.66
N GLY A 419 3.67 16.37 18.56
CA GLY A 419 4.80 17.03 17.91
C GLY A 419 6.12 16.90 18.67
N GLY A 420 6.18 16.01 19.67
CA GLY A 420 7.36 15.70 20.44
C GLY A 420 8.16 14.52 19.89
N ALA A 421 8.94 13.86 20.74
CA ALA A 421 9.79 12.72 20.39
C ALA A 421 9.92 11.73 21.54
N SER A 422 10.25 10.48 21.24
CA SER A 422 10.58 9.47 22.25
C SER A 422 11.85 8.73 21.87
N THR A 423 12.71 8.47 22.87
CA THR A 423 13.96 7.74 22.71
C THR A 423 14.04 6.65 23.76
N PHE A 424 14.41 5.45 23.33
CA PHE A 424 14.56 4.30 24.20
C PHE A 424 15.97 3.75 24.03
N THR A 425 16.70 3.64 25.13
CA THR A 425 18.07 3.14 25.16
C THR A 425 18.24 2.07 26.22
N TYR A 426 19.17 1.13 25.99
CA TYR A 426 19.46 0.08 26.96
C TYR A 426 20.97 -0.22 26.95
N GLN A 427 21.58 0.00 28.10
CA GLN A 427 23.01 -0.24 28.32
C GLN A 427 23.25 -0.69 29.77
N ASN A 428 24.24 -1.56 29.99
CA ASN A 428 24.71 -1.97 31.32
C ASN A 428 23.61 -2.50 32.26
N GLY A 429 22.54 -3.14 31.70
CA GLY A 429 21.45 -3.67 32.49
C GLY A 429 20.44 -2.60 32.97
N ILE A 430 20.50 -1.39 32.40
CA ILE A 430 19.53 -0.30 32.62
C ILE A 430 18.81 0.00 31.31
N PHE A 431 17.49 0.07 31.36
CA PHE A 431 16.65 0.55 30.30
C PHE A 431 16.23 1.98 30.63
N SER A 432 16.41 2.91 29.70
CA SER A 432 16.04 4.32 29.83
C SER A 432 15.08 4.72 28.73
N ALA A 433 13.95 5.27 29.10
CA ALA A 433 12.93 5.82 28.21
C ALA A 433 12.83 7.33 28.45
N LYS A 434 13.08 8.12 27.40
CA LYS A 434 12.96 9.58 27.42
C LYS A 434 11.86 9.99 26.44
N VAL A 435 10.90 10.75 26.93
CA VAL A 435 9.74 11.20 26.16
C VAL A 435 9.59 12.70 26.28
N MET A 436 9.45 13.34 25.15
CA MET A 436 9.19 14.76 25.03
C MET A 436 7.77 14.94 24.48
N LEU A 437 6.95 15.69 25.19
CA LEU A 437 5.60 16.05 24.81
C LEU A 437 5.54 17.57 24.60
N CYS A 438 4.92 18.00 23.50
CA CYS A 438 4.73 19.42 23.19
C CYS A 438 3.24 19.76 23.30
N GLY A 439 2.94 20.93 23.88
CA GLY A 439 1.58 21.45 24.06
C GLY A 439 1.22 22.64 23.18
#